data_6631a7f30134d880fd5913cc8f8df76c
#
_entry.id   6631a7f30134d880fd5913cc8f8df76c
#
_cell.length_a   1.000
_cell.length_b   1.000
_cell.length_c   1.000
_cell.angle_alpha   90.00
_cell.angle_beta   90.00
_cell.angle_gamma   90.00
#
_symmetry.space_group_name_H-M   'P 1'
#
loop_
_entity.id
_entity.type
_entity.pdbx_description
1 polymer ?
#
loop_
_entity_poly.entity_id
_entity_poly.type
_entity_poly.pdbx_seq_one_letter_code
_entity_poly.pdbx_strand_id
1 'polypeptide(L)'
;MTTLDESTTRDLTTGDPAEAPAVTGERADLLEMLAHQRHFLRFTTRDLTDEQAGLRTTASELCLGGLIKHVSSVERSWADFIVNGPSAMGDFTAMTEADWAQRADEFRLLPGETLAGVLADYAEAARRTDELVATLPDLGATQPLPKAPWFEADRQWSARRVLMHIVAETAQHAGHADIIRESLDGAKSMG
;
A
#
# COMPACT_ATOMS: atom_id res chain seq x y z
N MET A 1 43.28 64.03 0.58
CA MET A 1 43.58 62.82 -0.23
C MET A 1 43.22 61.64 0.58
N THR A 2 42.04 61.14 0.38
CA THR A 2 41.48 60.06 1.18
C THR A 2 40.98 59.03 0.19
N THR A 3 41.57 57.87 0.21
CA THR A 3 41.22 56.71 -0.62
C THR A 3 40.01 55.99 -0.04
N LEU A 4 39.02 55.73 -0.88
CA LEU A 4 37.81 55.01 -0.60
C LEU A 4 38.08 53.51 -0.65
N ASP A 5 37.60 52.80 0.37
CA ASP A 5 37.61 51.37 0.54
C ASP A 5 36.51 50.72 -0.31
N GLU A 6 36.89 49.78 -1.17
CA GLU A 6 35.94 48.98 -1.95
C GLU A 6 35.40 47.82 -1.12
N SER A 7 34.11 47.93 -0.75
CA SER A 7 33.35 46.89 -0.10
C SER A 7 33.10 45.74 -1.06
N THR A 8 33.71 44.58 -0.79
CA THR A 8 33.47 43.33 -1.51
C THR A 8 32.10 42.74 -1.10
N THR A 9 31.14 42.86 -1.98
CA THR A 9 29.84 42.18 -1.84
C THR A 9 30.04 40.68 -2.12
N ARG A 10 29.92 39.85 -1.08
CA ARG A 10 29.83 38.38 -1.21
C ARG A 10 28.49 38.01 -1.79
N ASP A 11 28.51 37.52 -3.00
CA ASP A 11 27.39 36.87 -3.65
C ASP A 11 27.11 35.52 -2.96
N LEU A 12 26.00 35.45 -2.21
CA LEU A 12 25.48 34.20 -1.62
C LEU A 12 24.66 33.49 -2.69
N THR A 13 25.33 32.73 -3.54
CA THR A 13 24.66 31.75 -4.40
C THR A 13 23.90 30.74 -3.50
N THR A 14 22.60 30.92 -3.43
CA THR A 14 21.66 29.91 -2.92
C THR A 14 21.77 28.71 -3.85
N GLY A 15 22.47 27.67 -3.37
CA GLY A 15 22.46 26.36 -4.05
C GLY A 15 21.04 25.83 -4.11
N ASP A 16 20.60 25.56 -5.33
CA ASP A 16 19.35 24.86 -5.62
C ASP A 16 19.37 23.52 -4.89
N PRO A 17 18.33 23.14 -4.13
CA PRO A 17 18.29 21.84 -3.48
C PRO A 17 18.42 20.77 -4.57
N ALA A 18 19.48 19.98 -4.50
CA ALA A 18 19.75 18.92 -5.45
C ALA A 18 18.49 18.03 -5.56
N GLU A 19 17.87 18.05 -6.73
CA GLU A 19 16.70 17.20 -7.05
C GLU A 19 17.12 15.74 -6.83
N ALA A 20 16.37 15.03 -6.00
CA ALA A 20 16.66 13.63 -5.73
C ALA A 20 16.71 12.86 -7.05
N PRO A 21 17.70 11.96 -7.26
CA PRO A 21 17.84 11.26 -8.53
C PRO A 21 16.56 10.51 -8.88
N ALA A 22 16.07 10.70 -10.10
CA ALA A 22 14.87 10.05 -10.60
C ALA A 22 15.01 8.53 -10.48
N VAL A 23 13.98 7.88 -9.92
CA VAL A 23 13.91 6.42 -9.83
C VAL A 23 13.75 5.85 -11.24
N THR A 24 14.61 4.90 -11.63
CA THR A 24 14.63 4.33 -13.00
C THR A 24 14.69 2.81 -12.97
N GLY A 25 14.48 2.16 -14.13
CA GLY A 25 14.55 0.71 -14.30
C GLY A 25 13.54 -0.03 -13.44
N GLU A 26 13.92 -1.19 -12.91
CA GLU A 26 13.05 -2.09 -12.14
C GLU A 26 12.25 -1.39 -11.03
N ARG A 27 12.85 -0.42 -10.36
CA ARG A 27 12.14 0.31 -9.28
C ARG A 27 11.03 1.20 -9.84
N ALA A 28 11.27 1.84 -10.98
CA ALA A 28 10.24 2.63 -11.66
C ALA A 28 9.09 1.74 -12.13
N ASP A 29 9.39 0.57 -12.69
CA ASP A 29 8.38 -0.41 -13.12
C ASP A 29 7.54 -0.91 -11.93
N LEU A 30 8.16 -1.19 -10.78
CA LEU A 30 7.46 -1.60 -9.56
C LEU A 30 6.55 -0.50 -9.02
N LEU A 31 7.03 0.76 -8.98
CA LEU A 31 6.24 1.91 -8.55
C LEU A 31 5.05 2.16 -9.48
N GLU A 32 5.26 2.08 -10.79
CA GLU A 32 4.20 2.23 -11.79
C GLU A 32 3.13 1.15 -11.61
N MET A 33 3.52 -0.12 -11.47
CA MET A 33 2.58 -1.23 -11.27
C MET A 33 1.80 -1.11 -9.96
N LEU A 34 2.45 -0.73 -8.86
CA LEU A 34 1.78 -0.45 -7.58
C LEU A 34 0.76 0.68 -7.74
N ALA A 35 1.17 1.81 -8.31
CA ALA A 35 0.30 2.96 -8.53
C ALA A 35 -0.91 2.61 -9.40
N HIS A 36 -0.70 1.82 -10.47
CA HIS A 36 -1.74 1.39 -11.40
C HIS A 36 -2.80 0.51 -10.71
N GLN A 37 -2.38 -0.51 -9.95
CA GLN A 37 -3.34 -1.39 -9.26
C GLN A 37 -4.08 -0.66 -8.14
N ARG A 38 -3.39 0.20 -7.38
CA ARG A 38 -4.01 1.06 -6.36
C ARG A 38 -5.03 2.02 -6.97
N HIS A 39 -4.74 2.56 -8.17
CA HIS A 39 -5.68 3.42 -8.87
C HIS A 39 -6.99 2.68 -9.18
N PHE A 40 -6.94 1.50 -9.78
CA PHE A 40 -8.15 0.73 -10.09
C PHE A 40 -8.95 0.40 -8.84
N LEU A 41 -8.32 -0.09 -7.78
CA LEU A 41 -9.01 -0.39 -6.54
C LEU A 41 -9.69 0.87 -5.95
N ARG A 42 -8.98 1.98 -5.84
CA ARG A 42 -9.54 3.24 -5.31
C ARG A 42 -10.63 3.82 -6.20
N PHE A 43 -10.49 3.68 -7.50
CA PHE A 43 -11.48 4.20 -8.47
C PHE A 43 -12.85 3.54 -8.33
N THR A 44 -12.93 2.29 -7.86
CA THR A 44 -14.21 1.63 -7.58
C THR A 44 -15.02 2.30 -6.47
N THR A 45 -14.37 3.09 -5.61
CA THR A 45 -15.02 3.76 -4.47
C THR A 45 -15.39 5.23 -4.74
N ARG A 46 -15.17 5.73 -5.98
CA ARG A 46 -15.49 7.12 -6.34
C ARG A 46 -16.97 7.44 -6.10
N ASP A 47 -17.22 8.62 -5.55
CA ASP A 47 -18.57 9.19 -5.34
C ASP A 47 -19.50 8.33 -4.46
N LEU A 48 -18.96 7.43 -3.63
CA LEU A 48 -19.73 6.63 -2.70
C LEU A 48 -19.84 7.28 -1.32
N THR A 49 -20.98 7.07 -0.68
CA THR A 49 -21.16 7.33 0.75
C THR A 49 -20.57 6.21 1.59
N ASP A 50 -20.35 6.45 2.89
CA ASP A 50 -19.88 5.41 3.83
C ASP A 50 -20.86 4.23 3.89
N GLU A 51 -22.15 4.48 3.84
CA GLU A 51 -23.19 3.45 3.82
C GLU A 51 -23.06 2.57 2.57
N GLN A 52 -22.95 3.18 1.38
CA GLN A 52 -22.76 2.45 0.12
C GLN A 52 -21.47 1.63 0.11
N ALA A 53 -20.37 2.20 0.63
CA ALA A 53 -19.09 1.50 0.71
C ALA A 53 -19.11 0.30 1.66
N GLY A 54 -20.03 0.29 2.65
CA GLY A 54 -20.23 -0.81 3.58
C GLY A 54 -21.22 -1.89 3.11
N LEU A 55 -21.96 -1.66 1.99
CA LEU A 55 -22.96 -2.61 1.51
C LEU A 55 -22.34 -3.88 0.91
N ARG A 56 -22.96 -5.01 1.20
CA ARG A 56 -22.70 -6.32 0.59
C ARG A 56 -23.70 -6.55 -0.53
N THR A 57 -23.30 -6.29 -1.76
CA THR A 57 -24.19 -6.29 -2.93
C THR A 57 -24.14 -7.58 -3.74
N THR A 58 -23.27 -8.53 -3.34
CA THR A 58 -23.08 -9.83 -3.98
C THR A 58 -23.32 -10.96 -2.98
N ALA A 59 -23.18 -12.22 -3.42
CA ALA A 59 -23.20 -13.38 -2.52
C ALA A 59 -21.97 -13.47 -1.59
N SER A 60 -20.95 -12.64 -1.82
CA SER A 60 -19.74 -12.56 -1.00
C SER A 60 -20.00 -11.73 0.28
N GLU A 61 -19.18 -12.00 1.31
CA GLU A 61 -19.12 -11.18 2.53
C GLU A 61 -18.39 -9.85 2.33
N LEU A 62 -17.78 -9.61 1.16
CA LEU A 62 -16.97 -8.46 0.85
C LEU A 62 -17.81 -7.19 0.61
N CYS A 63 -17.25 -6.04 1.00
CA CYS A 63 -17.77 -4.72 0.65
C CYS A 63 -16.61 -3.82 0.22
N LEU A 64 -16.90 -2.73 -0.50
CA LEU A 64 -15.86 -1.86 -1.09
C LEU A 64 -14.96 -1.22 -0.04
N GLY A 65 -15.53 -0.64 1.02
CA GLY A 65 -14.75 -0.04 2.10
C GLY A 65 -13.89 -1.06 2.86
N GLY A 66 -14.41 -2.28 3.07
CA GLY A 66 -13.65 -3.38 3.66
C GLY A 66 -12.49 -3.82 2.79
N LEU A 67 -12.66 -3.88 1.46
CA LEU A 67 -11.55 -4.20 0.54
C LEU A 67 -10.44 -3.15 0.56
N ILE A 68 -10.76 -1.86 0.61
CA ILE A 68 -9.75 -0.80 0.79
C ILE A 68 -8.97 -1.00 2.09
N LYS A 69 -9.68 -1.25 3.19
CA LYS A 69 -9.08 -1.48 4.51
C LYS A 69 -8.17 -2.71 4.51
N HIS A 70 -8.64 -3.82 3.96
CA HIS A 70 -7.88 -5.06 3.87
C HIS A 70 -6.60 -4.90 3.05
N VAL A 71 -6.69 -4.35 1.83
CA VAL A 71 -5.51 -4.15 0.97
C VAL A 71 -4.52 -3.18 1.60
N SER A 72 -4.99 -2.14 2.29
CA SER A 72 -4.12 -1.24 3.07
C SER A 72 -3.36 -2.00 4.17
N SER A 73 -4.03 -2.89 4.90
CA SER A 73 -3.42 -3.74 5.95
C SER A 73 -2.40 -4.71 5.36
N VAL A 74 -2.74 -5.38 4.26
CA VAL A 74 -1.84 -6.29 3.52
C VAL A 74 -0.59 -5.56 3.05
N GLU A 75 -0.74 -4.42 2.38
CA GLU A 75 0.38 -3.64 1.88
C GLU A 75 1.31 -3.19 3.01
N ARG A 76 0.76 -2.66 4.10
CA ARG A 76 1.51 -2.24 5.29
C ARG A 76 2.29 -3.39 5.90
N SER A 77 1.63 -4.53 6.14
CA SER A 77 2.23 -5.70 6.77
C SER A 77 3.38 -6.27 5.93
N TRP A 78 3.22 -6.34 4.62
CA TRP A 78 4.26 -6.83 3.73
C TRP A 78 5.41 -5.84 3.54
N ALA A 79 5.15 -4.53 3.53
CA ALA A 79 6.19 -3.51 3.54
C ALA A 79 7.01 -3.58 4.85
N ASP A 80 6.34 -3.72 5.98
CA ASP A 80 7.01 -3.91 7.28
C ASP A 80 7.80 -5.23 7.33
N PHE A 81 7.31 -6.31 6.70
CA PHE A 81 8.04 -7.57 6.56
C PHE A 81 9.35 -7.42 5.78
N ILE A 82 9.39 -6.62 4.71
CA ILE A 82 10.64 -6.37 3.97
C ILE A 82 11.73 -5.84 4.91
N VAL A 83 11.37 -4.94 5.83
CA VAL A 83 12.31 -4.28 6.75
C VAL A 83 12.62 -5.14 7.98
N ASN A 84 11.59 -5.69 8.61
CA ASN A 84 11.65 -6.27 9.95
C ASN A 84 11.58 -7.81 9.96
N GLY A 85 11.36 -8.42 8.77
CA GLY A 85 11.23 -9.87 8.65
C GLY A 85 9.94 -10.42 9.28
N PRO A 86 9.91 -11.72 9.62
CA PRO A 86 8.70 -12.41 10.08
C PRO A 86 8.10 -11.85 11.36
N SER A 87 8.88 -11.16 12.19
CA SER A 87 8.37 -10.55 13.43
C SER A 87 7.32 -9.46 13.18
N ALA A 88 7.30 -8.85 11.98
CA ALA A 88 6.30 -7.87 11.59
C ALA A 88 4.89 -8.46 11.40
N MET A 89 4.79 -9.77 11.13
CA MET A 89 3.52 -10.44 10.81
C MET A 89 3.04 -11.40 11.90
N GLY A 90 3.90 -11.79 12.83
CA GLY A 90 3.60 -12.74 13.89
C GLY A 90 3.60 -14.21 13.44
N ASP A 91 3.10 -15.08 14.32
CA ASP A 91 3.00 -16.52 14.10
C ASP A 91 1.52 -16.90 13.86
N PHE A 92 1.16 -17.15 12.60
CA PHE A 92 -0.22 -17.52 12.23
C PHE A 92 -0.64 -18.91 12.74
N THR A 93 0.31 -19.76 13.15
CA THR A 93 0.00 -21.07 13.72
C THR A 93 -0.42 -20.97 15.19
N ALA A 94 -0.13 -19.86 15.84
CA ALA A 94 -0.48 -19.56 17.21
C ALA A 94 -1.75 -18.70 17.37
N MET A 95 -2.39 -18.31 16.26
CA MET A 95 -3.59 -17.45 16.29
C MET A 95 -4.76 -18.16 16.94
N THR A 96 -5.43 -17.42 17.84
CA THR A 96 -6.65 -17.84 18.49
C THR A 96 -7.89 -17.55 17.62
N GLU A 97 -9.05 -18.07 18.00
CA GLU A 97 -10.32 -17.75 17.34
C GLU A 97 -10.62 -16.23 17.38
N ALA A 98 -10.26 -15.55 18.47
CA ALA A 98 -10.41 -14.10 18.59
C ALA A 98 -9.51 -13.34 17.60
N ASP A 99 -8.28 -13.81 17.37
CA ASP A 99 -7.37 -13.20 16.39
C ASP A 99 -7.90 -13.37 14.97
N TRP A 100 -8.46 -14.53 14.65
CA TRP A 100 -9.11 -14.77 13.34
C TRP A 100 -10.37 -13.92 13.16
N ALA A 101 -11.18 -13.74 14.21
CA ALA A 101 -12.33 -12.83 14.16
C ALA A 101 -11.89 -11.38 13.92
N GLN A 102 -10.82 -10.93 14.57
CA GLN A 102 -10.25 -9.60 14.33
C GLN A 102 -9.76 -9.43 12.88
N ARG A 103 -9.13 -10.46 12.30
CA ARG A 103 -8.75 -10.42 10.88
C ARG A 103 -9.96 -10.36 9.95
N ALA A 104 -11.07 -11.01 10.29
CA ALA A 104 -12.31 -10.90 9.52
C ALA A 104 -12.86 -9.46 9.52
N ASP A 105 -12.59 -8.68 10.56
CA ASP A 105 -12.97 -7.27 10.66
C ASP A 105 -12.22 -6.37 9.67
N GLU A 106 -11.10 -6.83 9.10
CA GLU A 106 -10.39 -6.11 8.03
C GLU A 106 -11.23 -6.01 6.74
N PHE A 107 -12.18 -6.93 6.53
CA PHE A 107 -13.01 -6.96 5.32
C PHE A 107 -14.32 -6.18 5.42
N ARG A 108 -14.51 -5.39 6.47
CA ARG A 108 -15.72 -4.58 6.68
C ARG A 108 -15.42 -3.23 7.29
N LEU A 109 -16.26 -2.24 7.03
CA LEU A 109 -16.27 -0.99 7.78
C LEU A 109 -16.93 -1.24 9.13
N LEU A 110 -16.21 -0.92 10.20
CA LEU A 110 -16.71 -1.01 11.57
C LEU A 110 -17.45 0.29 11.96
N PRO A 111 -18.29 0.28 13.01
CA PRO A 111 -18.91 1.49 13.53
C PRO A 111 -17.88 2.57 13.82
N GLY A 112 -18.05 3.76 13.24
CA GLY A 112 -17.12 4.89 13.38
C GLY A 112 -16.01 4.95 12.33
N GLU A 113 -15.82 3.92 11.52
CA GLU A 113 -14.93 3.98 10.36
C GLU A 113 -15.67 4.60 9.16
N THR A 114 -14.95 5.40 8.36
CA THR A 114 -15.47 6.05 7.18
C THR A 114 -14.68 5.65 5.94
N LEU A 115 -15.29 5.73 4.77
CA LEU A 115 -14.59 5.51 3.50
C LEU A 115 -13.41 6.46 3.33
N ALA A 116 -13.61 7.74 3.68
CA ALA A 116 -12.54 8.74 3.63
C ALA A 116 -11.36 8.37 4.56
N GLY A 117 -11.65 7.86 5.77
CA GLY A 117 -10.64 7.41 6.71
C GLY A 117 -9.80 6.24 6.18
N VAL A 118 -10.45 5.18 5.71
CA VAL A 118 -9.72 4.00 5.17
C VAL A 118 -8.96 4.33 3.89
N LEU A 119 -9.44 5.27 3.07
CA LEU A 119 -8.71 5.77 1.90
C LEU A 119 -7.47 6.58 2.29
N ALA A 120 -7.54 7.38 3.36
CA ALA A 120 -6.40 8.11 3.89
C ALA A 120 -5.34 7.16 4.46
N ASP A 121 -5.74 6.14 5.21
CA ASP A 121 -4.85 5.09 5.72
C ASP A 121 -4.17 4.33 4.59
N TYR A 122 -4.91 4.04 3.51
CA TYR A 122 -4.35 3.39 2.33
C TYR A 122 -3.36 4.30 1.59
N ALA A 123 -3.65 5.60 1.49
CA ALA A 123 -2.71 6.55 0.88
C ALA A 123 -1.39 6.64 1.67
N GLU A 124 -1.46 6.58 3.00
CA GLU A 124 -0.26 6.58 3.85
C GLU A 124 0.54 5.25 3.71
N ALA A 125 -0.14 4.09 3.68
CA ALA A 125 0.51 2.81 3.41
C ALA A 125 1.24 2.84 2.06
N ALA A 126 0.57 3.33 1.01
CA ALA A 126 1.14 3.47 -0.32
C ALA A 126 2.38 4.37 -0.35
N ARG A 127 2.32 5.54 0.29
CA ARG A 127 3.46 6.46 0.39
C ARG A 127 4.68 5.81 1.04
N ARG A 128 4.47 5.09 2.14
CA ARG A 128 5.56 4.36 2.84
C ARG A 128 6.15 3.25 1.99
N THR A 129 5.32 2.50 1.26
CA THR A 129 5.80 1.46 0.34
C THR A 129 6.59 2.07 -0.82
N ASP A 130 6.14 3.19 -1.39
CA ASP A 130 6.84 3.87 -2.48
C ASP A 130 8.21 4.39 -2.03
N GLU A 131 8.28 4.98 -0.84
CA GLU A 131 9.54 5.41 -0.23
C GLU A 131 10.48 4.23 0.00
N LEU A 132 9.95 3.10 0.48
CA LEU A 132 10.71 1.86 0.65
C LEU A 132 11.27 1.36 -0.69
N VAL A 133 10.46 1.31 -1.75
CA VAL A 133 10.90 0.90 -3.10
C VAL A 133 12.01 1.81 -3.59
N ALA A 134 11.90 3.12 -3.37
CA ALA A 134 12.89 4.09 -3.83
C ALA A 134 14.23 3.97 -3.09
N THR A 135 14.22 3.65 -1.79
CA THR A 135 15.38 3.76 -0.90
C THR A 135 16.00 2.44 -0.47
N LEU A 136 15.30 1.31 -0.61
CA LEU A 136 15.82 0.00 -0.19
C LEU A 136 17.14 -0.31 -0.90
N PRO A 137 18.24 -0.65 -0.18
CA PRO A 137 19.55 -0.87 -0.81
C PRO A 137 19.55 -1.99 -1.85
N ASP A 138 18.87 -3.12 -1.56
CA ASP A 138 18.84 -4.30 -2.42
C ASP A 138 17.44 -4.94 -2.45
N LEU A 139 16.85 -4.96 -3.64
CA LEU A 139 15.58 -5.67 -3.89
C LEU A 139 15.71 -7.19 -3.84
N GLY A 140 16.92 -7.72 -3.92
CA GLY A 140 17.22 -9.15 -3.80
C GLY A 140 17.37 -9.62 -2.35
N ALA A 141 17.49 -8.72 -1.36
CA ALA A 141 17.56 -9.08 0.05
C ALA A 141 16.37 -9.93 0.47
N THR A 142 16.61 -11.05 1.17
CA THR A 142 15.59 -12.02 1.53
C THR A 142 15.29 -12.03 3.02
N GLN A 143 14.05 -12.35 3.36
CA GLN A 143 13.58 -12.62 4.72
C GLN A 143 12.92 -14.01 4.77
N PRO A 144 13.08 -14.77 5.87
CA PRO A 144 12.31 -15.99 6.08
C PRO A 144 10.82 -15.64 6.24
N LEU A 145 9.94 -16.45 5.64
CA LEU A 145 8.50 -16.22 5.78
C LEU A 145 8.03 -16.46 7.23
N PRO A 146 6.94 -15.79 7.66
CA PRO A 146 6.33 -16.05 8.94
C PRO A 146 5.79 -17.48 8.99
N LYS A 147 5.67 -18.04 10.19
CA LYS A 147 5.05 -19.35 10.36
C LYS A 147 3.57 -19.27 10.04
N ALA A 148 3.16 -20.02 9.03
CA ALA A 148 1.76 -20.12 8.61
C ALA A 148 1.49 -21.47 7.95
N PRO A 149 0.27 -22.01 8.05
CA PRO A 149 -0.06 -23.33 7.49
C PRO A 149 0.05 -23.41 5.96
N TRP A 150 -0.01 -22.26 5.27
CA TRP A 150 0.05 -22.15 3.81
C TRP A 150 1.44 -21.84 3.26
N PHE A 151 2.44 -21.67 4.10
CA PHE A 151 3.83 -21.51 3.67
C PHE A 151 4.63 -22.78 3.92
N GLU A 152 5.49 -23.12 2.96
CA GLU A 152 6.48 -24.16 3.15
C GLU A 152 7.49 -23.75 4.24
N ALA A 153 7.93 -24.71 5.05
CA ALA A 153 8.94 -24.46 6.06
C ALA A 153 10.24 -23.92 5.42
N ASP A 154 10.90 -23.02 6.11
CA ASP A 154 12.17 -22.41 5.71
C ASP A 154 12.14 -21.64 4.39
N ARG A 155 10.96 -21.37 3.84
CA ARG A 155 10.80 -20.55 2.64
C ARG A 155 11.20 -19.11 2.91
N GLN A 156 11.94 -18.53 1.96
CA GLN A 156 12.34 -17.13 2.02
C GLN A 156 11.80 -16.37 0.80
N TRP A 157 11.45 -15.10 1.02
CA TRP A 157 11.08 -14.18 -0.06
C TRP A 157 12.03 -13.00 -0.11
N SER A 158 12.41 -12.60 -1.33
CA SER A 158 13.11 -11.35 -1.57
C SER A 158 12.15 -10.17 -1.47
N ALA A 159 12.68 -8.97 -1.19
CA ALA A 159 11.90 -7.74 -1.22
C ALA A 159 11.16 -7.57 -2.56
N ARG A 160 11.81 -7.86 -3.69
CA ARG A 160 11.20 -7.91 -5.03
C ARG A 160 9.98 -8.84 -5.05
N ARG A 161 10.12 -10.06 -4.53
CA ARG A 161 9.02 -11.03 -4.50
C ARG A 161 7.84 -10.53 -3.66
N VAL A 162 8.12 -9.87 -2.55
CA VAL A 162 7.10 -9.27 -1.68
C VAL A 162 6.37 -8.14 -2.41
N LEU A 163 7.09 -7.24 -3.08
CA LEU A 163 6.46 -6.14 -3.86
C LEU A 163 5.57 -6.68 -4.98
N MET A 164 6.01 -7.71 -5.69
CA MET A 164 5.18 -8.41 -6.69
C MET A 164 3.94 -9.05 -6.05
N HIS A 165 4.03 -9.54 -4.82
CA HIS A 165 2.89 -10.08 -4.09
C HIS A 165 1.88 -8.98 -3.73
N ILE A 166 2.34 -7.82 -3.26
CA ILE A 166 1.48 -6.66 -3.01
C ILE A 166 0.74 -6.24 -4.29
N VAL A 167 1.42 -6.19 -5.44
CA VAL A 167 0.78 -5.92 -6.75
C VAL A 167 -0.30 -6.96 -7.05
N ALA A 168 -0.01 -8.24 -6.87
CA ALA A 168 -0.95 -9.33 -7.16
C ALA A 168 -2.19 -9.29 -6.25
N GLU A 169 -2.01 -9.08 -4.95
CA GLU A 169 -3.09 -8.92 -3.96
C GLU A 169 -3.99 -7.73 -4.32
N THR A 170 -3.37 -6.57 -4.60
CA THR A 170 -4.13 -5.38 -4.98
C THR A 170 -4.92 -5.58 -6.27
N ALA A 171 -4.31 -6.20 -7.29
CA ALA A 171 -4.97 -6.49 -8.56
C ALA A 171 -6.16 -7.45 -8.40
N GLN A 172 -5.98 -8.52 -7.59
CA GLN A 172 -7.04 -9.48 -7.30
C GLN A 172 -8.23 -8.80 -6.63
N HIS A 173 -7.96 -7.97 -5.63
CA HIS A 173 -9.00 -7.25 -4.90
C HIS A 173 -9.61 -6.09 -5.69
N ALA A 174 -8.89 -5.47 -6.62
CA ALA A 174 -9.44 -4.50 -7.55
C ALA A 174 -10.52 -5.14 -8.45
N GLY A 175 -10.28 -6.37 -8.94
CA GLY A 175 -11.29 -7.12 -9.69
C GLY A 175 -12.53 -7.49 -8.86
N HIS A 176 -12.34 -7.90 -7.60
CA HIS A 176 -13.48 -8.13 -6.68
C HIS A 176 -14.26 -6.83 -6.44
N ALA A 177 -13.58 -5.72 -6.22
CA ALA A 177 -14.20 -4.41 -5.98
C ALA A 177 -14.98 -3.93 -7.22
N ASP A 178 -14.48 -4.19 -8.43
CA ASP A 178 -15.16 -3.82 -9.66
C ASP A 178 -16.51 -4.56 -9.81
N ILE A 179 -16.54 -5.86 -9.55
CA ILE A 179 -17.76 -6.67 -9.56
C ILE A 179 -18.77 -6.17 -8.50
N ILE A 180 -18.29 -5.85 -7.28
CA ILE A 180 -19.13 -5.31 -6.21
C ILE A 180 -19.69 -3.94 -6.60
N ARG A 181 -18.87 -3.08 -7.21
CA ARG A 181 -19.29 -1.76 -7.69
C ARG A 181 -20.34 -1.87 -8.81
N GLU A 182 -20.11 -2.73 -9.78
CA GLU A 182 -21.07 -2.99 -10.85
C GLU A 182 -22.40 -3.50 -10.30
N SER A 183 -22.38 -4.36 -9.28
CA SER A 183 -23.58 -4.87 -8.60
C SER A 183 -24.30 -3.80 -7.77
N LEU A 184 -23.57 -2.78 -7.28
CA LEU A 184 -24.13 -1.69 -6.48
C LEU A 184 -24.90 -0.67 -7.34
N ASP A 185 -24.29 -0.21 -8.41
CA ASP A 185 -24.86 0.92 -9.21
C ASP A 185 -24.52 0.85 -10.71
N GLY A 186 -23.93 -0.25 -11.19
CA GLY A 186 -23.59 -0.44 -12.60
C GLY A 186 -22.30 0.27 -13.04
N ALA A 187 -21.62 1.02 -12.17
CA ALA A 187 -20.37 1.68 -12.51
C ALA A 187 -19.21 0.67 -12.58
N LYS A 188 -18.30 0.90 -13.53
CA LYS A 188 -17.13 0.03 -13.80
C LYS A 188 -15.84 0.81 -13.73
N SER A 189 -14.75 0.14 -13.41
CA SER A 189 -13.41 0.72 -13.46
C SER A 189 -12.80 0.64 -14.86
N MET A 190 -13.21 -0.37 -15.64
CA MET A 190 -12.83 -0.58 -17.04
C MET A 190 -14.09 -0.87 -17.86
N GLY A 191 -14.28 -0.18 -18.98
CA GLY A 191 -15.42 -0.41 -19.87
C GLY A 191 -15.62 0.70 -20.86
#